data_b2b15991d19ab06517657dc5a4c5fe16
#
_entry.id   b2b15991d19ab06517657dc5a4c5fe16
#
_cell.length_a   1.000
_cell.length_b   1.000
_cell.length_c   1.000
_cell.angle_alpha   90.00
_cell.angle_beta   90.00
_cell.angle_gamma   90.00
#
_symmetry.space_group_name_H-M   'P 1'
#
loop_
_entity.id
_entity.type
_entity.pdbx_description
1 polymer ?
#
loop_
_entity_poly.entity_id
_entity_poly.type
_entity_poly.pdbx_seq_one_letter_code
_entity_poly.pdbx_strand_id
1 'polypeptide(L)'
;MNSYTEEMKGKTNMLTLDKFEEASEKVKEVTLETKLIYSDFLSDQTGNKVYLKPENMQFTGAYKVRGAYYKISTLTDEERAKGLITASAGNHAQGVAYAAKC
;
A
#
# COMPACT_ATOMS: atom_id res chain seq x y z
N MET A 1 25.14 -6.85 18.08
CA MET A 1 24.44 -6.46 16.84
C MET A 1 24.52 -7.64 15.89
N ASN A 2 23.40 -8.05 15.33
CA ASN A 2 23.41 -9.13 14.36
C ASN A 2 23.82 -8.59 12.97
N SER A 3 24.40 -9.44 12.14
CA SER A 3 24.83 -9.12 10.78
C SER A 3 23.71 -8.54 9.89
N TYR A 4 22.46 -8.88 10.18
CA TYR A 4 21.27 -8.38 9.48
C TYR A 4 21.08 -6.87 9.63
N THR A 5 21.33 -6.32 10.83
CA THR A 5 21.22 -4.88 11.08
C THR A 5 22.33 -4.07 10.41
N GLU A 6 23.52 -4.65 10.24
CA GLU A 6 24.63 -3.98 9.54
C GLU A 6 24.45 -4.01 8.03
N GLU A 7 23.93 -5.12 7.49
CA GLU A 7 23.61 -5.25 6.07
C GLU A 7 22.48 -4.29 5.65
N MET A 8 21.50 -4.06 6.54
CA MET A 8 20.45 -3.08 6.32
C MET A 8 20.92 -1.62 6.39
N LYS A 9 21.97 -1.33 7.17
CA LYS A 9 22.58 0.01 7.23
C LYS A 9 23.34 0.38 5.96
N GLY A 10 23.88 -0.58 5.22
CA GLY A 10 24.58 -0.37 3.96
C GLY A 10 23.66 -0.23 2.74
N LYS A 11 22.41 -0.71 2.85
CA LYS A 11 21.37 -0.55 1.82
C LYS A 11 20.44 0.57 2.26
N THR A 12 20.71 1.78 1.78
CA THR A 12 19.92 2.98 2.08
C THR A 12 18.51 2.91 1.45
N ASN A 13 17.66 1.99 1.92
CA ASN A 13 16.24 1.96 1.62
C ASN A 13 15.41 2.55 2.76
N MET A 14 15.85 3.70 3.29
CA MET A 14 15.00 4.46 4.20
C MET A 14 13.82 5.00 3.43
N LEU A 15 12.62 4.75 3.95
CA LEU A 15 11.40 5.40 3.46
C LEU A 15 11.47 6.88 3.81
N THR A 16 11.32 7.72 2.80
CA THR A 16 11.29 9.17 2.94
C THR A 16 9.92 9.69 2.56
N LEU A 17 9.59 10.92 2.94
CA LEU A 17 8.33 11.55 2.57
C LEU A 17 8.16 11.59 1.04
N ASP A 18 9.22 11.94 0.32
CA ASP A 18 9.20 12.01 -1.16
C ASP A 18 8.74 10.69 -1.80
N LYS A 19 9.16 9.55 -1.22
CA LYS A 19 8.72 8.23 -1.71
C LYS A 19 7.24 7.96 -1.45
N PHE A 20 6.72 8.45 -0.34
CA PHE A 20 5.28 8.36 -0.06
C PHE A 20 4.47 9.27 -0.98
N GLU A 21 4.96 10.45 -1.27
CA GLU A 21 4.33 11.39 -2.21
C GLU A 21 4.32 10.80 -3.63
N GLU A 22 5.45 10.26 -4.10
CA GLU A 22 5.54 9.56 -5.38
C GLU A 22 4.54 8.39 -5.44
N ALA A 23 4.52 7.54 -4.41
CA ALA A 23 3.58 6.42 -4.34
C ALA A 23 2.13 6.89 -4.32
N SER A 24 1.83 7.97 -3.59
CA SER A 24 0.50 8.56 -3.51
C SER A 24 -0.01 9.00 -4.90
N GLU A 25 0.83 9.67 -5.67
CA GLU A 25 0.46 10.05 -7.04
C GLU A 25 0.24 8.83 -7.92
N LYS A 26 1.14 7.85 -7.84
CA LYS A 26 1.07 6.65 -8.67
C LYS A 26 -0.19 5.81 -8.41
N VAL A 27 -0.57 5.63 -7.15
CA VAL A 27 -1.74 4.80 -6.81
C VAL A 27 -3.08 5.45 -7.17
N LYS A 28 -3.13 6.76 -7.40
CA LYS A 28 -4.35 7.44 -7.88
C LYS A 28 -4.89 6.86 -9.18
N GLU A 29 -4.02 6.27 -9.99
CA GLU A 29 -4.40 5.66 -11.27
C GLU A 29 -5.37 4.49 -11.12
N VAL A 30 -5.34 3.81 -9.96
CA VAL A 30 -6.04 2.53 -9.77
C VAL A 30 -6.85 2.43 -8.48
N THR A 31 -6.88 3.49 -7.69
CA THR A 31 -7.59 3.48 -6.40
C THR A 31 -8.71 4.48 -6.37
N LEU A 32 -9.72 4.16 -5.56
CA LEU A 32 -10.72 5.16 -5.16
C LEU A 32 -10.13 6.07 -4.09
N GLU A 33 -10.42 7.36 -4.21
CA GLU A 33 -10.14 8.30 -3.13
C GLU A 33 -11.09 8.01 -1.97
N THR A 34 -10.56 7.41 -0.91
CA THR A 34 -11.31 7.21 0.33
C THR A 34 -11.01 8.38 1.26
N LYS A 35 -11.98 9.25 1.45
CA LYS A 35 -11.82 10.43 2.31
C LYS A 35 -11.76 10.04 3.77
N LEU A 36 -11.05 10.83 4.56
CA LEU A 36 -11.09 10.70 6.02
C LEU A 36 -12.46 11.14 6.54
N ILE A 37 -13.09 10.30 7.35
CA ILE A 37 -14.40 10.52 7.95
C ILE A 37 -14.23 10.66 9.45
N TYR A 38 -14.65 11.78 10.01
CA TYR A 38 -14.65 11.98 11.45
C TYR A 38 -15.66 11.06 12.13
N SER A 39 -15.24 10.40 13.19
CA SER A 39 -16.09 9.52 13.98
C SER A 39 -16.40 10.15 15.33
N ASP A 40 -17.60 10.66 15.51
CA ASP A 40 -18.07 11.20 16.79
C ASP A 40 -18.00 10.13 17.87
N PHE A 41 -18.51 8.93 17.57
CA PHE A 41 -18.53 7.82 18.52
C PHE A 41 -17.13 7.47 19.04
N LEU A 42 -16.17 7.23 18.17
CA LEU A 42 -14.80 6.87 18.59
C LEU A 42 -14.08 8.04 19.24
N SER A 43 -14.37 9.26 18.83
CA SER A 43 -13.79 10.46 19.41
C SER A 43 -14.28 10.66 20.85
N ASP A 44 -15.56 10.48 21.09
CA ASP A 44 -16.14 10.55 22.43
C ASP A 44 -15.63 9.44 23.35
N GLN A 45 -15.54 8.21 22.83
CA GLN A 45 -15.04 7.06 23.59
C GLN A 45 -13.56 7.19 24.00
N THR A 46 -12.74 7.81 23.18
CA THR A 46 -11.29 7.85 23.38
C THR A 46 -10.77 9.19 23.91
N GLY A 47 -11.57 10.23 23.87
CA GLY A 47 -11.13 11.60 24.16
C GLY A 47 -10.18 12.19 23.11
N ASN A 48 -10.10 11.57 21.93
CA ASN A 48 -9.25 12.00 20.82
C ASN A 48 -10.10 12.42 19.60
N LYS A 49 -9.48 13.10 18.66
CA LYS A 49 -10.10 13.36 17.35
C LYS A 49 -9.81 12.16 16.43
N VAL A 50 -10.77 11.28 16.26
CA VAL A 50 -10.62 10.04 15.49
C VAL A 50 -11.24 10.18 14.12
N TYR A 51 -10.44 9.89 13.09
CA TYR A 51 -10.86 9.86 11.69
C TYR A 51 -10.69 8.44 11.15
N LEU A 52 -11.65 7.99 10.36
CA LEU A 52 -11.63 6.69 9.70
C LEU A 52 -11.25 6.88 8.23
N LYS A 53 -10.36 6.04 7.74
CA LYS A 53 -10.07 5.89 6.32
C LYS A 53 -10.69 4.59 5.81
N PRO A 54 -11.84 4.64 5.09
CA PRO A 54 -12.64 3.45 4.79
C PRO A 54 -12.06 2.65 3.60
N GLU A 55 -10.94 2.01 3.78
CA GLU A 55 -10.27 1.20 2.76
C GLU A 55 -11.03 -0.09 2.38
N ASN A 56 -12.05 -0.46 3.15
CA ASN A 56 -13.03 -1.47 2.75
C ASN A 56 -13.87 -1.04 1.53
N MET A 57 -13.83 0.24 1.18
CA MET A 57 -14.51 0.80 0.00
C MET A 57 -13.63 0.80 -1.26
N GLN A 58 -12.38 0.35 -1.18
CA GLN A 58 -11.54 0.18 -2.36
C GLN A 58 -12.09 -0.87 -3.32
N PHE A 59 -11.68 -0.84 -4.60
CA PHE A 59 -12.13 -1.79 -5.63
C PHE A 59 -11.96 -3.25 -5.22
N THR A 60 -10.92 -3.56 -4.46
CA THR A 60 -10.67 -4.91 -3.94
C THR A 60 -11.21 -5.13 -2.53
N GLY A 61 -11.92 -4.16 -1.97
CA GLY A 61 -12.45 -4.21 -0.61
C GLY A 61 -11.41 -4.10 0.49
N ALA A 62 -10.16 -3.70 0.19
CA ALA A 62 -9.06 -3.60 1.14
C ALA A 62 -7.97 -2.64 0.67
N TYR A 63 -7.09 -2.20 1.58
CA TYR A 63 -5.99 -1.28 1.28
C TYR A 63 -4.83 -1.90 0.47
N LYS A 64 -4.77 -3.20 0.36
CA LYS A 64 -3.64 -3.95 -0.23
C LYS A 64 -3.35 -3.59 -1.70
N VAL A 65 -4.34 -3.12 -2.44
CA VAL A 65 -4.18 -2.65 -3.82
C VAL A 65 -3.15 -1.53 -3.95
N ARG A 66 -3.03 -0.66 -2.95
CA ARG A 66 -2.08 0.47 -2.95
C ARG A 66 -0.63 -0.02 -3.04
N GLY A 67 -0.21 -0.84 -2.09
CA GLY A 67 1.14 -1.38 -2.08
C GLY A 67 1.42 -2.32 -3.25
N ALA A 68 0.47 -3.16 -3.62
CA ALA A 68 0.60 -4.07 -4.75
C ALA A 68 0.83 -3.30 -6.06
N TYR A 69 0.01 -2.31 -6.35
CA TYR A 69 0.15 -1.53 -7.59
C TYR A 69 1.45 -0.72 -7.61
N TYR A 70 1.80 -0.04 -6.52
CA TYR A 70 3.04 0.71 -6.47
C TYR A 70 4.25 -0.20 -6.69
N LYS A 71 4.32 -1.35 -6.02
CA LYS A 71 5.41 -2.31 -6.23
C LYS A 71 5.48 -2.79 -7.67
N ILE A 72 4.37 -3.16 -8.27
CA ILE A 72 4.32 -3.63 -9.67
C ILE A 72 4.74 -2.51 -10.62
N SER A 73 4.35 -1.28 -10.36
CA SER A 73 4.72 -0.11 -11.19
C SER A 73 6.22 0.17 -11.19
N THR A 74 6.95 -0.25 -10.16
CA THR A 74 8.40 -0.09 -10.05
C THR A 74 9.21 -1.22 -10.69
N LEU A 75 8.57 -2.28 -11.16
CA LEU A 75 9.25 -3.38 -11.82
C LEU A 75 9.74 -2.98 -13.21
N THR A 76 10.90 -3.52 -13.59
CA THR A 76 11.42 -3.38 -14.96
C THR A 76 10.58 -4.22 -15.93
N ASP A 77 10.69 -3.94 -17.23
CA ASP A 77 10.00 -4.72 -18.26
C ASP A 77 10.45 -6.19 -18.26
N GLU A 78 11.74 -6.44 -17.99
CA GLU A 78 12.28 -7.79 -17.83
C GLU A 78 11.65 -8.53 -16.64
N GLU A 79 11.50 -7.86 -15.51
CA GLU A 79 10.86 -8.42 -14.32
C GLU A 79 9.38 -8.71 -14.58
N ARG A 80 8.66 -7.79 -15.22
CA ARG A 80 7.24 -7.98 -15.60
C ARG A 80 7.06 -9.17 -16.54
N ALA A 81 7.97 -9.37 -17.49
CA ALA A 81 7.90 -10.47 -18.45
C ALA A 81 7.97 -11.85 -17.78
N LYS A 82 8.55 -11.95 -16.58
CA LYS A 82 8.58 -13.18 -15.77
C LYS A 82 7.25 -13.51 -15.12
N GLY A 83 6.31 -12.56 -15.12
CA GLY A 83 5.03 -12.68 -14.43
C GLY A 83 5.12 -12.40 -12.94
N LEU A 84 4.00 -12.55 -12.25
CA LEU A 84 3.86 -12.27 -10.82
C LEU A 84 3.40 -13.52 -10.09
N ILE A 85 3.92 -13.73 -8.91
CA ILE A 85 3.50 -14.78 -7.99
C ILE A 85 3.28 -14.20 -6.60
N THR A 86 2.23 -14.65 -5.93
CA THR A 86 1.93 -14.26 -4.55
C THR A 86 1.31 -15.42 -3.79
N ALA A 87 1.47 -15.43 -2.47
CA ALA A 87 0.80 -16.36 -1.57
C ALA A 87 0.05 -15.55 -0.53
N SER A 88 -1.28 -15.70 -0.49
CA SER A 88 -2.14 -14.91 0.38
C SER A 88 -3.46 -15.63 0.63
N ALA A 89 -4.04 -15.43 1.82
CA ALA A 89 -5.37 -15.93 2.14
C ALA A 89 -6.51 -15.17 1.44
N GLY A 90 -6.26 -13.99 0.87
CA GLY A 90 -7.32 -13.23 0.18
C GLY A 90 -6.91 -11.83 -0.25
N ASN A 91 -6.88 -10.87 0.67
CA ASN A 91 -6.80 -9.44 0.34
C ASN A 91 -5.56 -9.06 -0.46
N HIS A 92 -4.38 -9.59 -0.11
CA HIS A 92 -3.16 -9.29 -0.86
C HIS A 92 -3.19 -9.92 -2.26
N ALA A 93 -3.65 -11.16 -2.39
CA ALA A 93 -3.79 -11.82 -3.69
C ALA A 93 -4.75 -11.07 -4.61
N GLN A 94 -5.87 -10.59 -4.08
CA GLN A 94 -6.81 -9.75 -4.84
C GLN A 94 -6.17 -8.44 -5.27
N GLY A 95 -5.41 -7.79 -4.39
CA GLY A 95 -4.67 -6.57 -4.70
C GLY A 95 -3.65 -6.77 -5.82
N VAL A 96 -2.88 -7.86 -5.78
CA VAL A 96 -1.90 -8.22 -6.83
C VAL A 96 -2.61 -8.51 -8.15
N ALA A 97 -3.68 -9.31 -8.13
CA ALA A 97 -4.44 -9.64 -9.34
C ALA A 97 -5.05 -8.40 -10.00
N TYR A 98 -5.64 -7.53 -9.21
CA TYR A 98 -6.22 -6.28 -9.72
C TYR A 98 -5.13 -5.35 -10.28
N ALA A 99 -4.04 -5.15 -9.54
CA ALA A 99 -2.94 -4.31 -9.96
C ALA A 99 -2.24 -4.83 -11.23
N ALA A 100 -2.10 -6.15 -11.36
CA ALA A 100 -1.52 -6.77 -12.55
C ALA A 100 -2.39 -6.60 -13.82
N LYS A 101 -3.69 -6.41 -13.64
CA LYS A 101 -4.64 -6.17 -14.74
C LYS A 101 -4.58 -4.72 -15.25
N CYS A 102 -4.24 -3.79 -14.38
CA CYS A 102 -4.16 -2.37 -14.70
C CYS A 102 -2.83 -2.02 -15.35
#